data_0e9ddbeeec6dbfe97c328c1e5a9274a8
#
_entry.id   0e9ddbeeec6dbfe97c328c1e5a9274a8
#
_cell.length_a   1.000
_cell.length_b   1.000
_cell.length_c   1.000
_cell.angle_alpha   90.00
_cell.angle_beta   90.00
_cell.angle_gamma   90.00
#
_symmetry.space_group_name_H-M   'P 1'
#
loop_
_entity.id
_entity.type
_entity.pdbx_description
1 polymer ?
#
loop_
_entity_poly.entity_id
_entity_poly.type
_entity_poly.pdbx_seq_one_letter_code
_entity_poly.pdbx_strand_id
1 'polypeptide(L)'
;MKGLSIALGAYNAMLWRQLAGFGLGGTIFLLTRSRWPSPEAMHLHIKRGLIGGLMALTFFWGIARVPLAEGMALSFIAPLITLYLAALLLKERISSYAIIASLLGLAGVIVIMAARLGGDPADAHKEAVWGMVSILVSAVLYAYNLILQRQQAQIATPIEVAFFINAVALGAMAIAAPWLAEWPDVSHLPAIALAALLAFVSLMLMSWAYARAEAQRLVPIEYTAFLWAALVGWFAFNEPVTSATLAGTALIVLGCLIATRQQAEPIDAAPK
;
A
#
# COMPACT_ATOMS: atom_id res chain seq x y z
N MET A 1 11.46 6.19 -1.51
CA MET A 1 11.29 4.96 -2.32
C MET A 1 11.19 5.25 -3.82
N LYS A 2 10.34 6.19 -4.31
CA LYS A 2 10.27 6.46 -5.77
C LYS A 2 11.65 6.74 -6.37
N GLY A 3 12.44 7.65 -5.79
CA GLY A 3 13.80 7.93 -6.27
C GLY A 3 14.72 6.70 -6.30
N LEU A 4 14.66 5.86 -5.27
CA LEU A 4 15.40 4.58 -5.26
C LEU A 4 14.91 3.62 -6.35
N SER A 5 13.60 3.57 -6.60
CA SER A 5 13.04 2.71 -7.65
C SER A 5 13.39 3.18 -9.06
N ILE A 6 13.59 4.49 -9.25
CA ILE A 6 14.08 5.05 -10.52
C ILE A 6 15.58 4.73 -10.69
N ALA A 7 16.38 4.88 -9.62
CA ALA A 7 17.83 4.71 -9.68
C ALA A 7 18.28 3.24 -9.75
N LEU A 8 17.64 2.36 -8.97
CA LEU A 8 18.07 0.96 -8.80
C LEU A 8 17.11 -0.05 -9.44
N GLY A 9 16.01 0.40 -10.01
CA GLY A 9 14.87 -0.46 -10.31
C GLY A 9 14.07 -0.84 -9.07
N ALA A 10 12.78 -1.13 -9.24
CA ALA A 10 11.87 -1.41 -8.12
C ALA A 10 12.29 -2.65 -7.31
N TYR A 11 12.79 -3.69 -7.98
CA TYR A 11 13.23 -4.92 -7.33
C TYR A 11 14.41 -4.66 -6.38
N ASN A 12 15.50 -4.05 -6.87
CA ASN A 12 16.68 -3.78 -6.06
C ASN A 12 16.40 -2.78 -4.93
N ALA A 13 15.64 -1.71 -5.22
CA ALA A 13 15.22 -0.75 -4.19
C ALA A 13 14.45 -1.44 -3.05
N MET A 14 13.56 -2.38 -3.39
CA MET A 14 12.82 -3.17 -2.40
C MET A 14 13.70 -4.19 -1.67
N LEU A 15 14.53 -4.94 -2.39
CA LEU A 15 15.40 -5.98 -1.82
C LEU A 15 16.30 -5.38 -0.73
N TRP A 16 17.04 -4.33 -1.06
CA TRP A 16 17.97 -3.68 -0.13
C TRP A 16 17.26 -2.99 1.03
N ARG A 17 16.12 -2.36 0.78
CA ARG A 17 15.29 -1.81 1.85
C ARG A 17 14.77 -2.90 2.80
N GLN A 18 14.32 -4.04 2.27
CA GLN A 18 13.85 -5.16 3.10
C GLN A 18 14.99 -5.79 3.90
N LEU A 19 16.19 -5.90 3.32
CA LEU A 19 17.38 -6.37 4.04
C LEU A 19 17.74 -5.46 5.20
N ALA A 20 17.76 -4.12 4.97
CA ALA A 20 18.01 -3.14 6.02
C ALA A 20 16.90 -3.17 7.09
N GLY A 21 15.63 -3.29 6.68
CA GLY A 21 14.48 -3.43 7.58
C GLY A 21 14.51 -4.72 8.40
N PHE A 22 14.95 -5.82 7.80
CA PHE A 22 15.15 -7.10 8.49
C PHE A 22 16.26 -6.98 9.56
N GLY A 23 17.41 -6.38 9.22
CA GLY A 23 18.49 -6.14 10.17
C GLY A 23 18.05 -5.26 11.35
N LEU A 24 17.39 -4.13 11.06
CA LEU A 24 16.85 -3.23 12.07
C LEU A 24 15.81 -3.94 12.96
N GLY A 25 14.84 -4.58 12.34
CA GLY A 25 13.77 -5.28 13.04
C GLY A 25 14.27 -6.46 13.86
N GLY A 26 15.21 -7.24 13.32
CA GLY A 26 15.84 -8.36 14.02
C GLY A 26 16.60 -7.90 15.25
N THR A 27 17.37 -6.83 15.13
CA THR A 27 18.08 -6.24 16.27
C THR A 27 17.11 -5.81 17.39
N ILE A 28 16.04 -5.10 17.04
CA ILE A 28 15.04 -4.65 18.01
C ILE A 28 14.29 -5.86 18.61
N PHE A 29 13.91 -6.84 17.79
CA PHE A 29 13.21 -8.04 18.23
C PHE A 29 14.05 -8.84 19.25
N LEU A 30 15.35 -8.97 19.02
CA LEU A 30 16.27 -9.67 19.94
C LEU A 30 16.51 -8.87 21.23
N LEU A 31 16.74 -7.54 21.12
CA LEU A 31 16.99 -6.68 22.27
C LEU A 31 15.77 -6.58 23.20
N THR A 32 14.58 -6.57 22.64
CA THR A 32 13.32 -6.54 23.41
C THR A 32 12.94 -7.90 23.99
N ARG A 33 13.72 -8.95 23.71
CA ARG A 33 13.43 -10.34 24.10
C ARG A 33 11.98 -10.73 23.73
N SER A 34 11.52 -10.30 22.57
CA SER A 34 10.20 -10.58 22.07
C SER A 34 9.99 -12.11 21.96
N ARG A 35 8.81 -12.58 22.31
CA ARG A 35 8.47 -14.00 22.21
C ARG A 35 8.35 -14.39 20.74
N TRP A 36 8.70 -15.65 20.45
CA TRP A 36 8.47 -16.20 19.12
C TRP A 36 6.96 -16.28 18.84
N PRO A 37 6.51 -15.95 17.62
CA PRO A 37 5.08 -15.94 17.29
C PRO A 37 4.44 -17.32 17.44
N SER A 38 3.15 -17.31 17.77
CA SER A 38 2.33 -18.53 17.73
C SER A 38 2.24 -19.06 16.28
N PRO A 39 1.92 -20.35 16.08
CA PRO A 39 1.72 -20.90 14.72
C PRO A 39 0.68 -20.13 13.91
N GLU A 40 -0.38 -19.66 14.55
CA GLU A 40 -1.41 -18.84 13.93
C GLU A 40 -0.86 -17.47 13.49
N ALA A 41 -0.15 -16.78 14.37
CA ALA A 41 0.49 -15.51 14.05
C ALA A 41 1.54 -15.68 12.94
N MET A 42 2.33 -16.75 12.97
CA MET A 42 3.33 -17.05 11.94
C MET A 42 2.67 -17.26 10.56
N HIS A 43 1.55 -17.99 10.50
CA HIS A 43 0.80 -18.16 9.26
C HIS A 43 0.34 -16.82 8.68
N LEU A 44 -0.17 -15.91 9.53
CA LEU A 44 -0.54 -14.56 9.11
C LEU A 44 0.67 -13.71 8.69
N HIS A 45 1.81 -13.82 9.38
CA HIS A 45 3.06 -13.16 9.00
C HIS A 45 3.53 -13.58 7.60
N ILE A 46 3.55 -14.89 7.32
CA ILE A 46 3.93 -15.43 6.02
C ILE A 46 2.98 -14.93 4.93
N LYS A 47 1.68 -15.11 5.13
CA LYS A 47 0.66 -14.71 4.17
C LYS A 47 0.72 -13.21 3.86
N ARG A 48 0.76 -12.38 4.90
CA ARG A 48 0.81 -10.93 4.77
C ARG A 48 2.15 -10.43 4.24
N GLY A 49 3.26 -11.05 4.62
CA GLY A 49 4.59 -10.70 4.13
C GLY A 49 4.75 -10.95 2.64
N LEU A 50 4.25 -12.10 2.14
CA LEU A 50 4.25 -12.41 0.69
C LEU A 50 3.38 -11.44 -0.10
N ILE A 51 2.15 -11.22 0.35
CA ILE A 51 1.21 -10.31 -0.31
C ILE A 51 1.71 -8.87 -0.24
N GLY A 52 2.18 -8.43 0.93
CA GLY A 52 2.73 -7.09 1.12
C GLY A 52 4.01 -6.84 0.32
N GLY A 53 4.86 -7.86 0.18
CA GLY A 53 6.05 -7.80 -0.67
C GLY A 53 5.69 -7.61 -2.15
N LEU A 54 4.78 -8.44 -2.68
CA LEU A 54 4.30 -8.33 -4.05
C LEU A 54 3.56 -7.01 -4.29
N MET A 55 2.69 -6.61 -3.37
CA MET A 55 1.99 -5.33 -3.38
C MET A 55 2.98 -4.15 -3.47
N ALA A 56 3.98 -4.12 -2.61
CA ALA A 56 4.96 -3.05 -2.61
C ALA A 56 5.82 -3.06 -3.88
N LEU A 57 6.20 -4.23 -4.38
CA LEU A 57 6.96 -4.35 -5.63
C LEU A 57 6.19 -3.78 -6.82
N THR A 58 4.92 -4.19 -6.97
CA THR A 58 4.05 -3.68 -8.06
C THR A 58 3.78 -2.18 -7.90
N PHE A 59 3.57 -1.70 -6.68
CA PHE A 59 3.38 -0.28 -6.42
C PHE A 59 4.62 0.54 -6.78
N PHE A 60 5.81 0.17 -6.28
CA PHE A 60 7.04 0.92 -6.53
C PHE A 60 7.52 0.81 -7.98
N TRP A 61 7.21 -0.30 -8.65
CA TRP A 61 7.42 -0.41 -10.09
C TRP A 61 6.52 0.57 -10.86
N GLY A 62 5.27 0.70 -10.45
CA GLY A 62 4.30 1.62 -11.05
C GLY A 62 4.64 3.09 -10.82
N ILE A 63 4.90 3.52 -9.58
CA ILE A 63 5.18 4.94 -9.28
C ILE A 63 6.52 5.44 -9.85
N ALA A 64 7.41 4.56 -10.25
CA ALA A 64 8.60 4.95 -11.00
C ALA A 64 8.27 5.45 -12.42
N ARG A 65 7.08 5.11 -12.95
CA ARG A 65 6.61 5.40 -14.31
C ARG A 65 5.51 6.45 -14.40
N VAL A 66 4.91 6.81 -13.27
CA VAL A 66 3.84 7.82 -13.19
C VAL A 66 4.14 8.84 -12.10
N PRO A 67 3.56 10.06 -12.15
CA PRO A 67 3.66 11.02 -11.06
C PRO A 67 3.21 10.45 -9.73
N LEU A 68 3.88 10.84 -8.65
CA LEU A 68 3.63 10.31 -7.32
C LEU A 68 2.19 10.56 -6.85
N ALA A 69 1.66 11.75 -7.14
CA ALA A 69 0.27 12.10 -6.81
C ALA A 69 -0.75 11.20 -7.53
N GLU A 70 -0.52 10.92 -8.83
CA GLU A 70 -1.39 10.03 -9.61
C GLU A 70 -1.37 8.60 -9.08
N GLY A 71 -0.16 8.09 -8.78
CA GLY A 71 0.00 6.76 -8.19
C GLY A 71 -0.71 6.60 -6.85
N MET A 72 -0.63 7.61 -5.98
CA MET A 72 -1.35 7.62 -4.72
C MET A 72 -2.87 7.72 -4.91
N ALA A 73 -3.33 8.58 -5.83
CA ALA A 73 -4.74 8.71 -6.16
C ALA A 73 -5.35 7.38 -6.65
N LEU A 74 -4.67 6.68 -7.57
CA LEU A 74 -5.10 5.37 -8.06
C LEU A 74 -5.16 4.31 -6.94
N SER A 75 -4.25 4.39 -5.98
CA SER A 75 -4.23 3.45 -4.84
C SER A 75 -5.44 3.61 -3.91
N PHE A 76 -6.08 4.79 -3.88
CA PHE A 76 -7.27 5.02 -3.08
C PHE A 76 -8.52 4.25 -3.54
N ILE A 77 -8.46 3.53 -4.66
CA ILE A 77 -9.49 2.55 -5.03
C ILE A 77 -9.51 1.33 -4.07
N ALA A 78 -8.41 1.06 -3.36
CA ALA A 78 -8.27 -0.12 -2.50
C ALA A 78 -9.35 -0.23 -1.40
N PRO A 79 -9.77 0.82 -0.67
CA PRO A 79 -10.85 0.72 0.30
C PRO A 79 -12.18 0.27 -0.31
N LEU A 80 -12.48 0.67 -1.56
CA LEU A 80 -13.67 0.21 -2.28
C LEU A 80 -13.57 -1.27 -2.64
N ILE A 81 -12.39 -1.71 -3.10
CA ILE A 81 -12.11 -3.13 -3.36
C ILE A 81 -12.22 -3.94 -2.06
N THR A 82 -11.72 -3.40 -0.93
CA THR A 82 -11.82 -4.04 0.39
C THR A 82 -13.28 -4.30 0.78
N LEU A 83 -14.17 -3.35 0.49
CA LEU A 83 -15.60 -3.51 0.75
C LEU A 83 -16.20 -4.72 0.01
N TYR A 84 -15.88 -4.89 -1.29
CA TYR A 84 -16.33 -6.04 -2.06
C TYR A 84 -15.70 -7.36 -1.60
N LEU A 85 -14.41 -7.33 -1.28
CA LEU A 85 -13.74 -8.52 -0.74
C LEU A 85 -14.33 -8.94 0.61
N ALA A 86 -14.64 -7.98 1.48
CA ALA A 86 -15.30 -8.27 2.76
C ALA A 86 -16.69 -8.85 2.54
N ALA A 87 -17.50 -8.26 1.65
CA ALA A 87 -18.82 -8.79 1.32
C ALA A 87 -18.76 -10.21 0.74
N LEU A 88 -17.80 -10.50 -0.14
CA LEU A 88 -17.61 -11.81 -0.75
C LEU A 88 -17.15 -12.86 0.30
N LEU A 89 -16.22 -12.50 1.18
CA LEU A 89 -15.66 -13.40 2.18
C LEU A 89 -16.63 -13.63 3.34
N LEU A 90 -17.40 -12.62 3.73
CA LEU A 90 -18.36 -12.68 4.84
C LEU A 90 -19.79 -13.01 4.35
N LYS A 91 -19.99 -13.13 3.02
CA LYS A 91 -21.32 -13.39 2.39
C LYS A 91 -22.38 -12.33 2.74
N GLU A 92 -21.95 -11.10 2.97
CA GLU A 92 -22.82 -9.96 3.25
C GLU A 92 -23.42 -9.39 1.96
N ARG A 93 -24.61 -8.78 2.07
CA ARG A 93 -25.25 -8.12 0.93
C ARG A 93 -24.56 -6.79 0.62
N ILE A 94 -24.20 -6.59 -0.65
CA ILE A 94 -23.64 -5.32 -1.11
C ILE A 94 -24.78 -4.30 -1.17
N SER A 95 -24.60 -3.17 -0.51
CA SER A 95 -25.61 -2.12 -0.48
C SER A 95 -25.58 -1.26 -1.75
N SER A 96 -26.70 -0.56 -2.03
CA SER A 96 -26.79 0.37 -3.16
C SER A 96 -25.76 1.50 -3.06
N TYR A 97 -25.43 1.95 -1.85
CA TYR A 97 -24.38 2.97 -1.63
C TYR A 97 -22.99 2.46 -1.98
N ALA A 98 -22.71 1.18 -1.71
CA ALA A 98 -21.45 0.55 -2.10
C ALA A 98 -21.31 0.50 -3.64
N ILE A 99 -22.40 0.27 -4.36
CA ILE A 99 -22.42 0.31 -5.82
C ILE A 99 -22.14 1.73 -6.33
N ILE A 100 -22.83 2.74 -5.80
CA ILE A 100 -22.62 4.15 -6.17
C ILE A 100 -21.17 4.56 -5.87
N ALA A 101 -20.66 4.21 -4.69
CA ALA A 101 -19.28 4.48 -4.30
C ALA A 101 -18.28 3.90 -5.29
N SER A 102 -18.52 2.68 -5.74
CA SER A 102 -17.64 2.00 -6.70
C SER A 102 -17.70 2.60 -8.09
N LEU A 103 -18.86 3.03 -8.54
CA LEU A 103 -19.01 3.75 -9.81
C LEU A 103 -18.25 5.08 -9.78
N LEU A 104 -18.33 5.83 -8.66
CA LEU A 104 -17.56 7.06 -8.48
C LEU A 104 -16.06 6.78 -8.47
N GLY A 105 -15.62 5.75 -7.74
CA GLY A 105 -14.21 5.35 -7.71
C GLY A 105 -13.69 4.95 -9.08
N LEU A 106 -14.44 4.14 -9.82
CA LEU A 106 -14.10 3.74 -11.17
C LEU A 106 -14.05 4.94 -12.13
N ALA A 107 -15.02 5.84 -12.06
CA ALA A 107 -15.01 7.08 -12.84
C ALA A 107 -13.77 7.93 -12.56
N GLY A 108 -13.36 8.04 -11.28
CA GLY A 108 -12.14 8.75 -10.90
C GLY A 108 -10.87 8.12 -11.48
N VAL A 109 -10.75 6.80 -11.45
CA VAL A 109 -9.66 6.06 -12.10
C VAL A 109 -9.63 6.33 -13.61
N ILE A 110 -10.79 6.26 -14.28
CA ILE A 110 -10.92 6.51 -15.71
C ILE A 110 -10.49 7.94 -16.05
N VAL A 111 -10.89 8.95 -15.26
CA VAL A 111 -10.49 10.36 -15.48
C VAL A 111 -8.98 10.52 -15.40
N ILE A 112 -8.31 9.94 -14.41
CA ILE A 112 -6.85 10.00 -14.27
C ILE A 112 -6.16 9.30 -15.44
N MET A 113 -6.63 8.10 -15.80
CA MET A 113 -6.03 7.32 -16.89
C MET A 113 -6.24 8.00 -18.26
N ALA A 114 -7.46 8.49 -18.54
CA ALA A 114 -7.78 9.15 -19.81
C ALA A 114 -6.97 10.42 -20.06
N ALA A 115 -6.70 11.19 -19.00
CA ALA A 115 -5.89 12.40 -19.10
C ALA A 115 -4.44 12.09 -19.53
N ARG A 116 -3.91 10.95 -19.09
CA ARG A 116 -2.58 10.47 -19.51
C ARG A 116 -2.57 9.99 -20.95
N LEU A 117 -3.67 9.38 -21.40
CA LEU A 117 -3.80 8.88 -22.76
C LEU A 117 -3.81 10.00 -23.82
N GLY A 118 -4.13 11.22 -23.47
CA GLY A 118 -4.27 12.35 -24.40
C GLY A 118 -3.03 13.24 -24.61
N GLY A 119 -1.94 13.04 -23.87
CA GLY A 119 -0.92 14.08 -23.74
C GLY A 119 0.53 13.74 -24.11
N ASP A 120 0.93 12.49 -24.21
CA ASP A 120 2.34 12.09 -24.34
C ASP A 120 2.67 11.35 -25.65
N PRO A 121 3.95 11.36 -26.12
CA PRO A 121 4.40 10.52 -27.22
C PRO A 121 4.09 9.03 -26.97
N ALA A 122 3.84 8.28 -28.05
CA ALA A 122 3.30 6.90 -27.99
C ALA A 122 4.10 5.93 -27.09
N ASP A 123 5.43 6.09 -26.98
CA ASP A 123 6.27 5.19 -26.16
C ASP A 123 6.23 5.56 -24.67
N ALA A 124 6.29 6.85 -24.32
CA ALA A 124 6.12 7.33 -22.95
C ALA A 124 4.72 6.99 -22.39
N HIS A 125 3.74 7.00 -23.28
CA HIS A 125 2.37 6.59 -23.03
C HIS A 125 2.25 5.11 -22.60
N LYS A 126 2.92 4.20 -23.31
CA LYS A 126 2.89 2.77 -23.04
C LYS A 126 3.48 2.44 -21.66
N GLU A 127 4.59 3.04 -21.29
CA GLU A 127 5.22 2.88 -19.96
C GLU A 127 4.33 3.40 -18.84
N ALA A 128 3.68 4.57 -19.03
CA ALA A 128 2.77 5.14 -18.04
C ALA A 128 1.53 4.26 -17.84
N VAL A 129 0.95 3.70 -18.91
CA VAL A 129 -0.19 2.78 -18.84
C VAL A 129 0.16 1.53 -18.02
N TRP A 130 1.30 0.91 -18.31
CA TRP A 130 1.76 -0.25 -17.54
C TRP A 130 2.04 0.11 -16.08
N GLY A 131 2.56 1.32 -15.83
CA GLY A 131 2.73 1.87 -14.49
C GLY A 131 1.41 1.96 -13.73
N MET A 132 0.37 2.53 -14.35
CA MET A 132 -0.97 2.64 -13.77
C MET A 132 -1.61 1.27 -13.53
N VAL A 133 -1.52 0.34 -14.50
CA VAL A 133 -2.02 -1.05 -14.33
C VAL A 133 -1.33 -1.73 -13.15
N SER A 134 -0.02 -1.58 -13.03
CA SER A 134 0.73 -2.16 -11.91
C SER A 134 0.29 -1.59 -10.55
N ILE A 135 -0.03 -0.29 -10.47
CA ILE A 135 -0.58 0.34 -9.27
C ILE A 135 -1.98 -0.19 -8.96
N LEU A 136 -2.84 -0.39 -9.96
CA LEU A 136 -4.17 -0.99 -9.75
C LEU A 136 -4.08 -2.44 -9.26
N VAL A 137 -3.14 -3.23 -9.79
CA VAL A 137 -2.84 -4.58 -9.26
C VAL A 137 -2.38 -4.48 -7.80
N SER A 138 -1.49 -3.52 -7.48
CA SER A 138 -1.09 -3.26 -6.10
C SER A 138 -2.28 -2.88 -5.21
N ALA A 139 -3.23 -2.08 -5.70
CA ALA A 139 -4.42 -1.69 -4.94
C ALA A 139 -5.31 -2.90 -4.59
N VAL A 140 -5.45 -3.89 -5.49
CA VAL A 140 -6.15 -5.14 -5.20
C VAL A 140 -5.44 -5.94 -4.09
N LEU A 141 -4.11 -6.05 -4.19
CA LEU A 141 -3.30 -6.71 -3.17
C LEU A 141 -3.36 -5.97 -1.84
N TYR A 142 -3.38 -4.62 -1.88
CA TYR A 142 -3.52 -3.79 -0.69
C TYR A 142 -4.88 -3.98 0.00
N ALA A 143 -5.96 -4.05 -0.77
CA ALA A 143 -7.29 -4.33 -0.25
C ALA A 143 -7.33 -5.64 0.57
N TYR A 144 -6.73 -6.70 0.04
CA TYR A 144 -6.62 -7.96 0.78
C TYR A 144 -5.66 -7.86 1.96
N ASN A 145 -4.54 -7.14 1.80
CA ASN A 145 -3.58 -6.91 2.88
C ASN A 145 -4.19 -6.15 4.06
N LEU A 146 -5.14 -5.22 3.84
CA LEU A 146 -5.86 -4.51 4.91
C LEU A 146 -6.66 -5.48 5.80
N ILE A 147 -7.31 -6.49 5.20
CA ILE A 147 -8.03 -7.53 5.96
C ILE A 147 -7.05 -8.32 6.83
N LEU A 148 -5.94 -8.77 6.24
CA LEU A 148 -4.90 -9.51 6.98
C LEU A 148 -4.25 -8.66 8.07
N GLN A 149 -4.03 -7.37 7.82
CA GLN A 149 -3.48 -6.42 8.79
C GLN A 149 -4.36 -6.30 10.03
N ARG A 150 -5.68 -6.20 9.83
CA ARG A 150 -6.64 -6.14 10.92
C ARG A 150 -6.61 -7.42 11.77
N GLN A 151 -6.59 -8.58 11.13
CA GLN A 151 -6.49 -9.87 11.82
C GLN A 151 -5.16 -9.97 12.60
N GLN A 152 -4.07 -9.64 11.98
CA GLN A 152 -2.73 -9.72 12.56
C GLN A 152 -2.54 -8.78 13.76
N ALA A 153 -3.10 -7.55 13.70
CA ALA A 153 -3.00 -6.57 14.77
C ALA A 153 -3.67 -7.00 16.08
N GLN A 154 -4.58 -8.00 16.03
CA GLN A 154 -5.25 -8.54 17.22
C GLN A 154 -4.42 -9.61 17.94
N ILE A 155 -3.48 -10.29 17.26
CA ILE A 155 -2.76 -11.45 17.78
C ILE A 155 -1.24 -11.28 17.81
N ALA A 156 -0.70 -10.23 17.20
CA ALA A 156 0.73 -10.00 17.10
C ALA A 156 1.12 -8.60 17.59
N THR A 157 2.31 -8.48 18.19
CA THR A 157 2.83 -7.20 18.64
C THR A 157 3.35 -6.35 17.47
N PRO A 158 3.37 -5.01 17.56
CA PRO A 158 3.88 -4.15 16.49
C PRO A 158 5.32 -4.46 16.06
N ILE A 159 6.20 -4.80 17.00
CA ILE A 159 7.60 -5.16 16.73
C ILE A 159 7.67 -6.48 15.94
N GLU A 160 6.89 -7.47 16.36
CA GLU A 160 6.76 -8.77 15.70
C GLU A 160 6.27 -8.59 14.26
N VAL A 161 5.19 -7.81 14.08
CA VAL A 161 4.65 -7.49 12.75
C VAL A 161 5.69 -6.84 11.86
N ALA A 162 6.39 -5.80 12.35
CA ALA A 162 7.38 -5.08 11.58
C ALA A 162 8.59 -5.94 11.20
N PHE A 163 9.04 -6.82 12.10
CA PHE A 163 10.15 -7.75 11.82
C PHE A 163 9.75 -8.82 10.79
N PHE A 164 8.68 -9.57 11.07
CA PHE A 164 8.33 -10.73 10.22
C PHE A 164 7.84 -10.33 8.83
N ILE A 165 7.19 -9.17 8.64
CA ILE A 165 6.84 -8.68 7.30
C ILE A 165 8.10 -8.44 6.47
N ASN A 166 9.13 -7.79 7.04
CA ASN A 166 10.38 -7.57 6.33
C ASN A 166 11.12 -8.89 6.07
N ALA A 167 11.15 -9.81 7.05
CA ALA A 167 11.80 -11.12 6.93
C ALA A 167 11.18 -11.97 5.82
N VAL A 168 9.86 -12.08 5.79
CA VAL A 168 9.13 -12.89 4.78
C VAL A 168 9.25 -12.26 3.40
N ALA A 169 9.07 -10.95 3.28
CA ALA A 169 9.21 -10.26 1.99
C ALA A 169 10.65 -10.36 1.46
N LEU A 170 11.68 -10.23 2.33
CA LEU A 170 13.07 -10.44 1.97
C LEU A 170 13.30 -11.88 1.51
N GLY A 171 12.81 -12.87 2.26
CA GLY A 171 12.94 -14.28 1.91
C GLY A 171 12.33 -14.62 0.55
N ALA A 172 11.16 -14.09 0.26
CA ALA A 172 10.51 -14.24 -1.05
C ALA A 172 11.32 -13.60 -2.19
N MET A 173 11.87 -12.40 -1.96
CA MET A 173 12.70 -11.70 -2.94
C MET A 173 14.06 -12.36 -3.11
N ALA A 174 14.62 -12.94 -2.05
CA ALA A 174 15.91 -13.63 -2.09
C ALA A 174 15.92 -14.83 -3.06
N ILE A 175 14.76 -15.41 -3.37
CA ILE A 175 14.64 -16.49 -4.35
C ILE A 175 15.10 -16.01 -5.74
N ALA A 176 14.74 -14.80 -6.14
CA ALA A 176 15.13 -14.22 -7.43
C ALA A 176 16.47 -13.46 -7.38
N ALA A 177 17.04 -13.26 -6.19
CA ALA A 177 18.26 -12.48 -6.01
C ALA A 177 19.46 -12.96 -6.82
N PRO A 178 19.71 -14.29 -7.01
CA PRO A 178 20.84 -14.74 -7.81
C PRO A 178 20.84 -14.24 -9.27
N TRP A 179 19.68 -13.87 -9.79
CA TRP A 179 19.51 -13.42 -11.18
C TRP A 179 19.24 -11.92 -11.32
N LEU A 180 18.67 -11.29 -10.27
CA LEU A 180 18.16 -9.93 -10.36
C LEU A 180 18.82 -8.94 -9.39
N ALA A 181 19.54 -9.44 -8.38
CA ALA A 181 20.16 -8.56 -7.40
C ALA A 181 21.43 -7.91 -7.95
N GLU A 182 21.48 -6.61 -7.88
CA GLU A 182 22.64 -5.79 -8.15
C GLU A 182 23.05 -5.06 -6.87
N TRP A 183 24.37 -4.94 -6.63
CA TRP A 183 24.88 -4.19 -5.49
C TRP A 183 24.59 -2.69 -5.67
N PRO A 184 24.00 -2.02 -4.68
CA PRO A 184 23.75 -0.59 -4.78
C PRO A 184 25.09 0.16 -4.66
N ASP A 185 25.18 1.27 -5.38
CA ASP A 185 26.28 2.21 -5.16
C ASP A 185 26.23 2.72 -3.71
N VAL A 186 27.40 2.99 -3.13
CA VAL A 186 27.55 3.48 -1.74
C VAL A 186 26.76 4.77 -1.50
N SER A 187 26.60 5.60 -2.52
CA SER A 187 25.81 6.83 -2.46
C SER A 187 24.33 6.61 -2.14
N HIS A 188 23.78 5.43 -2.46
CA HIS A 188 22.38 5.07 -2.19
C HIS A 188 22.14 4.48 -0.80
N LEU A 189 23.19 4.04 -0.08
CA LEU A 189 23.06 3.41 1.24
C LEU A 189 22.32 4.28 2.27
N PRO A 190 22.59 5.60 2.40
CA PRO A 190 21.86 6.44 3.33
C PRO A 190 20.35 6.52 3.02
N ALA A 191 20.00 6.58 1.74
CA ALA A 191 18.59 6.62 1.30
C ALA A 191 17.88 5.28 1.55
N ILE A 192 18.58 4.15 1.36
CA ILE A 192 18.08 2.81 1.67
C ILE A 192 17.85 2.68 3.18
N ALA A 193 18.82 3.08 4.00
CA ALA A 193 18.72 3.02 5.46
C ALA A 193 17.56 3.89 5.98
N LEU A 194 17.44 5.12 5.48
CA LEU A 194 16.34 6.02 5.82
C LEU A 194 14.98 5.45 5.41
N ALA A 195 14.88 4.91 4.19
CA ALA A 195 13.66 4.30 3.71
C ALA A 195 13.25 3.06 4.53
N ALA A 196 14.23 2.25 4.96
CA ALA A 196 13.99 1.10 5.83
C ALA A 196 13.53 1.53 7.22
N LEU A 197 14.17 2.55 7.82
CA LEU A 197 13.80 3.09 9.12
C LEU A 197 12.36 3.65 9.10
N LEU A 198 12.06 4.50 8.12
CA LEU A 198 10.73 5.10 7.98
C LEU A 198 9.65 4.03 7.74
N ALA A 199 9.93 3.02 6.90
CA ALA A 199 9.01 1.91 6.68
C ALA A 199 8.80 1.07 7.94
N PHE A 200 9.87 0.78 8.70
CA PHE A 200 9.78 0.03 9.95
C PHE A 200 8.94 0.76 11.00
N VAL A 201 9.21 2.04 11.21
CA VAL A 201 8.43 2.88 12.13
C VAL A 201 6.97 2.97 11.68
N SER A 202 6.72 3.16 10.38
CA SER A 202 5.37 3.19 9.81
C SER A 202 4.60 1.89 10.07
N LEU A 203 5.23 0.72 9.84
CA LEU A 203 4.63 -0.58 10.13
C LEU A 203 4.28 -0.75 11.60
N MET A 204 5.14 -0.32 12.51
CA MET A 204 4.87 -0.35 13.95
C MET A 204 3.69 0.55 14.33
N LEU A 205 3.68 1.79 13.83
CA LEU A 205 2.61 2.76 14.12
C LEU A 205 1.26 2.30 13.54
N MET A 206 1.25 1.77 12.32
CA MET A 206 0.05 1.22 11.68
C MET A 206 -0.48 0.01 12.48
N SER A 207 0.40 -0.93 12.84
CA SER A 207 0.00 -2.08 13.66
C SER A 207 -0.56 -1.63 15.01
N TRP A 208 0.07 -0.66 15.65
CA TRP A 208 -0.39 -0.09 16.91
C TRP A 208 -1.75 0.59 16.78
N ALA A 209 -1.96 1.38 15.70
CA ALA A 209 -3.20 2.09 15.43
C ALA A 209 -4.36 1.13 15.16
N TYR A 210 -4.17 0.14 14.28
CA TYR A 210 -5.20 -0.85 13.93
C TYR A 210 -5.57 -1.81 15.07
N ALA A 211 -4.69 -1.95 16.07
CA ALA A 211 -5.01 -2.68 17.29
C ALA A 211 -5.93 -1.90 18.24
N ARG A 212 -6.04 -0.56 18.11
CA ARG A 212 -6.72 0.33 19.05
C ARG A 212 -7.89 1.11 18.47
N ALA A 213 -7.94 1.27 17.15
CA ALA A 213 -8.96 2.04 16.46
C ALA A 213 -9.59 1.23 15.34
N GLU A 214 -10.88 1.47 15.11
CA GLU A 214 -11.59 0.91 13.97
C GLU A 214 -11.06 1.46 12.66
N ALA A 215 -11.04 0.63 11.62
CA ALA A 215 -10.59 1.02 10.29
C ALA A 215 -11.30 2.28 9.76
N GLN A 216 -12.59 2.46 10.09
CA GLN A 216 -13.38 3.62 9.68
C GLN A 216 -12.81 4.97 10.16
N ARG A 217 -12.10 4.99 11.30
CA ARG A 217 -11.46 6.19 11.85
C ARG A 217 -10.08 6.43 11.24
N LEU A 218 -9.41 5.37 10.79
CA LEU A 218 -8.06 5.44 10.25
C LEU A 218 -8.04 5.74 8.74
N VAL A 219 -8.98 5.20 7.98
CA VAL A 219 -9.06 5.40 6.52
C VAL A 219 -9.06 6.87 6.09
N PRO A 220 -9.81 7.80 6.72
CA PRO A 220 -9.74 9.22 6.34
C PRO A 220 -8.35 9.84 6.50
N ILE A 221 -7.55 9.35 7.46
CA ILE A 221 -6.17 9.81 7.66
C ILE A 221 -5.28 9.35 6.51
N GLU A 222 -5.50 8.15 5.97
CA GLU A 222 -4.74 7.63 4.83
C GLU A 222 -4.89 8.51 3.58
N TYR A 223 -6.03 9.20 3.39
CA TYR A 223 -6.21 10.12 2.25
C TYR A 223 -5.30 11.34 2.30
N THR A 224 -4.78 11.70 3.48
CA THR A 224 -3.77 12.76 3.58
C THR A 224 -2.49 12.40 2.82
N ALA A 225 -2.24 11.11 2.57
CA ALA A 225 -1.09 10.64 1.80
C ALA A 225 -1.05 11.26 0.38
N PHE A 226 -2.20 11.60 -0.21
CA PHE A 226 -2.25 12.31 -1.49
C PHE A 226 -1.61 13.70 -1.40
N LEU A 227 -1.89 14.46 -0.34
CA LEU A 227 -1.31 15.80 -0.13
C LEU A 227 0.21 15.71 -0.03
N TRP A 228 0.71 14.75 0.74
CA TRP A 228 2.15 14.50 0.88
C TRP A 228 2.77 14.02 -0.43
N ALA A 229 2.07 13.15 -1.19
CA ALA A 229 2.53 12.70 -2.49
C ALA A 229 2.60 13.85 -3.50
N ALA A 230 1.61 14.74 -3.51
CA ALA A 230 1.59 15.92 -4.36
C ALA A 230 2.73 16.88 -4.01
N LEU A 231 2.94 17.17 -2.72
CA LEU A 231 4.03 18.04 -2.26
C LEU A 231 5.41 17.45 -2.58
N VAL A 232 5.64 16.18 -2.24
CA VAL A 232 6.92 15.51 -2.50
C VAL A 232 7.14 15.34 -4.00
N GLY A 233 6.10 15.00 -4.78
CA GLY A 233 6.15 14.91 -6.23
C GLY A 233 6.59 16.23 -6.86
N TRP A 234 6.00 17.33 -6.42
CA TRP A 234 6.36 18.66 -6.92
C TRP A 234 7.77 19.07 -6.52
N PHE A 235 8.11 19.01 -5.22
CA PHE A 235 9.42 19.50 -4.74
C PHE A 235 10.60 18.60 -5.11
N ALA A 236 10.44 17.28 -5.08
CA ALA A 236 11.55 16.35 -5.30
C ALA A 236 11.66 15.81 -6.72
N PHE A 237 10.56 15.82 -7.49
CA PHE A 237 10.51 15.23 -8.82
C PHE A 237 10.02 16.21 -9.91
N ASN A 238 9.73 17.47 -9.56
CA ASN A 238 9.15 18.49 -10.47
C ASN A 238 7.86 17.98 -11.17
N GLU A 239 7.04 17.20 -10.46
CA GLU A 239 5.81 16.62 -11.00
C GLU A 239 4.61 17.55 -10.69
N PRO A 240 4.05 18.23 -11.67
CA PRO A 240 2.85 19.05 -11.43
C PRO A 240 1.63 18.16 -11.21
N VAL A 241 0.75 18.57 -10.30
CA VAL A 241 -0.55 17.94 -10.11
C VAL A 241 -1.52 18.50 -11.16
N THR A 242 -2.02 17.64 -12.05
CA THR A 242 -2.96 18.07 -13.08
C THR A 242 -4.37 18.24 -12.54
N SER A 243 -5.20 19.06 -13.22
CA SER A 243 -6.61 19.20 -12.89
C SER A 243 -7.37 17.88 -12.98
N ALA A 244 -7.01 17.01 -13.93
CA ALA A 244 -7.57 15.67 -14.06
C ALA A 244 -7.22 14.77 -12.85
N THR A 245 -5.97 14.85 -12.35
CA THR A 245 -5.57 14.14 -11.14
C THR A 245 -6.37 14.61 -9.92
N LEU A 246 -6.59 15.92 -9.78
CA LEU A 246 -7.42 16.47 -8.70
C LEU A 246 -8.88 16.03 -8.81
N ALA A 247 -9.48 16.12 -10.00
CA ALA A 247 -10.86 15.72 -10.24
C ALA A 247 -11.06 14.21 -10.01
N GLY A 248 -10.18 13.38 -10.56
CA GLY A 248 -10.23 11.93 -10.37
C GLY A 248 -10.04 11.51 -8.90
N THR A 249 -9.09 12.16 -8.20
CA THR A 249 -8.89 11.94 -6.77
C THR A 249 -10.10 12.31 -5.96
N ALA A 250 -10.73 13.46 -6.26
CA ALA A 250 -11.95 13.89 -5.58
C ALA A 250 -13.09 12.86 -5.76
N LEU A 251 -13.28 12.33 -6.98
CA LEU A 251 -14.28 11.29 -7.25
C LEU A 251 -14.01 10.00 -6.44
N ILE A 252 -12.75 9.53 -6.41
CA ILE A 252 -12.37 8.33 -5.66
C ILE A 252 -12.60 8.54 -4.16
N VAL A 253 -12.14 9.67 -3.59
CA VAL A 253 -12.28 9.98 -2.17
C VAL A 253 -13.75 10.14 -1.78
N LEU A 254 -14.56 10.83 -2.60
CA LEU A 254 -16.00 10.92 -2.39
C LEU A 254 -16.67 9.55 -2.40
N GLY A 255 -16.32 8.67 -3.34
CA GLY A 255 -16.78 7.28 -3.36
C GLY A 255 -16.43 6.55 -2.05
N CYS A 256 -15.19 6.63 -1.60
CA CYS A 256 -14.75 6.01 -0.34
C CYS A 256 -15.50 6.59 0.88
N LEU A 257 -15.71 7.89 0.94
CA LEU A 257 -16.46 8.54 2.04
C LEU A 257 -17.95 8.12 2.05
N ILE A 258 -18.58 7.95 0.88
CA ILE A 258 -19.95 7.43 0.78
C ILE A 258 -20.01 5.99 1.28
N ALA A 259 -19.04 5.15 0.87
CA ALA A 259 -18.95 3.76 1.29
C ALA A 259 -18.80 3.61 2.83
N THR A 260 -17.99 4.46 3.46
CA THR A 260 -17.71 4.38 4.90
C THR A 260 -18.86 4.83 5.78
N ARG A 261 -19.74 5.74 5.30
CA ARG A 261 -20.88 6.23 6.08
C ARG A 261 -21.91 5.15 6.40
N GLN A 262 -22.01 4.12 5.60
CA GLN A 262 -23.03 3.08 5.74
C GLN A 262 -22.63 1.92 6.66
N GLN A 263 -21.36 1.74 6.97
CA GLN A 263 -20.92 0.73 7.94
C GLN A 263 -21.19 1.12 9.40
N ALA A 264 -21.78 2.27 9.63
CA ALA A 264 -22.08 2.81 10.95
C ALA A 264 -23.46 2.39 11.52
N GLU A 265 -24.25 1.55 10.82
CA GLU A 265 -25.44 0.97 11.44
C GLU A 265 -25.01 -0.18 12.36
N PRO A 266 -25.30 -0.11 13.67
CA PRO A 266 -25.06 -1.23 14.58
C PRO A 266 -25.90 -2.41 14.10
N ILE A 267 -25.34 -3.61 14.18
CA ILE A 267 -26.12 -4.85 14.18
C ILE A 267 -26.94 -4.81 15.47
N ASP A 268 -28.07 -4.12 15.43
CA ASP A 268 -29.02 -4.15 16.54
C ASP A 268 -29.62 -5.54 16.64
N ALA A 269 -29.29 -6.14 17.77
CA ALA A 269 -30.07 -7.10 18.55
C ALA A 269 -31.08 -7.95 17.74
N ALA A 270 -30.76 -9.20 17.57
CA ALA A 270 -31.78 -10.23 17.39
C ALA A 270 -32.83 -10.08 18.50
N PRO A 271 -34.12 -10.02 18.16
CA PRO A 271 -35.17 -10.06 19.17
C PRO A 271 -35.10 -11.38 19.95
N LYS A 272 -35.20 -11.26 21.27
CA LYS A 272 -35.24 -12.39 22.24
C LYS A 272 -36.36 -13.36 21.92
#